data_fdf341810a5a0116b413fb0980199f23
#
_entry.id   fdf341810a5a0116b413fb0980199f23
#
_cell.length_a   1.000
_cell.length_b   1.000
_cell.length_c   1.000
_cell.angle_alpha   90.00
_cell.angle_beta   90.00
_cell.angle_gamma   90.00
#
_symmetry.space_group_name_H-M   'P 1'
#
loop_
_entity.id
_entity.type
_entity.pdbx_description
1 polymer ?
#
loop_
_entity_poly.entity_id
_entity_poly.type
_entity_poly.pdbx_seq_one_letter_code
_entity_poly.pdbx_strand_id
1 'polypeptide(L)'
;MPKVEIQLNLGENDYDPQEFVNAAVYGEELGFRTAWFGDHIFPWFHSGKRSSFVWSMLSVALEKTDRMKVGPWVTVPIGARYHPAIVAQAAATLDNMYPGRVLLGVGSGEALNERPFWNGTWPKWDERIERLIEGIRLIRMMWDSKEPFKFEGKYFSSDFYHLYTKPRRKIPILFSAIGKRAARYAGIYADQLITICPRNDIQRMKEVILPAYRQGRLEANKTGRGGVAIEVNFSFLTPEEIVRSQWRTLGIYHKDSWSIPNPVAVEEEGRRVTVDEVRKGTHFCSRWSELVEVIEQYAKIGVTAVSLYTGADRKLMRAVARNVLSVF
;
A
#
# COMPACT_ATOMS: atom_id res chain seq x y z
N MET A 1 2.50 26.14 4.88
CA MET A 1 2.20 24.79 5.42
C MET A 1 3.25 23.83 4.92
N PRO A 2 3.65 22.78 5.65
CA PRO A 2 4.48 21.73 5.07
C PRO A 2 3.71 21.09 3.91
N LYS A 3 4.36 21.01 2.74
CA LYS A 3 3.75 20.48 1.53
C LYS A 3 3.54 18.95 1.72
N VAL A 4 2.30 18.48 1.66
CA VAL A 4 1.92 17.08 1.67
C VAL A 4 1.23 16.73 0.35
N GLU A 5 1.57 15.59 -0.23
CA GLU A 5 0.91 15.12 -1.44
C GLU A 5 -0.38 14.37 -1.08
N ILE A 6 -1.49 14.74 -1.70
CA ILE A 6 -2.76 14.01 -1.60
C ILE A 6 -2.81 12.98 -2.73
N GLN A 7 -2.94 11.70 -2.36
CA GLN A 7 -2.91 10.57 -3.28
C GLN A 7 -4.24 9.83 -3.26
N LEU A 8 -4.56 9.16 -4.37
CA LEU A 8 -5.73 8.29 -4.46
C LEU A 8 -5.37 6.87 -4.02
N ASN A 9 -6.20 6.26 -3.19
CA ASN A 9 -6.25 4.81 -3.02
C ASN A 9 -7.52 4.29 -3.67
N LEU A 10 -7.34 3.56 -4.77
CA LEU A 10 -8.44 3.00 -5.54
C LEU A 10 -8.89 1.65 -4.98
N GLY A 11 -8.06 1.01 -4.13
CA GLY A 11 -8.39 -0.29 -3.55
C GLY A 11 -8.33 -1.44 -4.55
N GLU A 12 -9.07 -2.51 -4.23
CA GLU A 12 -9.07 -3.77 -4.98
C GLU A 12 -10.43 -4.45 -5.08
N ASN A 13 -11.47 -3.91 -4.41
CA ASN A 13 -12.80 -4.52 -4.32
C ASN A 13 -13.88 -3.65 -5.00
N ASP A 14 -15.06 -4.23 -5.17
CA ASP A 14 -16.33 -3.57 -5.54
C ASP A 14 -16.44 -3.04 -6.98
N TYR A 15 -15.34 -2.88 -7.70
CA TYR A 15 -15.31 -2.31 -9.04
C TYR A 15 -14.68 -3.27 -10.04
N ASP A 16 -15.10 -3.19 -11.29
CA ASP A 16 -14.46 -3.92 -12.38
C ASP A 16 -13.09 -3.30 -12.73
N PRO A 17 -12.15 -4.08 -13.28
CA PRO A 17 -10.80 -3.58 -13.56
C PRO A 17 -10.79 -2.34 -14.45
N GLN A 18 -11.75 -2.24 -15.39
CA GLN A 18 -11.88 -1.06 -16.25
C GLN A 18 -12.32 0.19 -15.48
N GLU A 19 -13.15 0.03 -14.42
CA GLU A 19 -13.57 1.14 -13.57
C GLU A 19 -12.41 1.71 -12.78
N PHE A 20 -11.52 0.85 -12.24
CA PHE A 20 -10.29 1.28 -11.57
C PHE A 20 -9.35 2.06 -12.50
N VAL A 21 -9.16 1.57 -13.73
CA VAL A 21 -8.34 2.28 -14.74
C VAL A 21 -8.97 3.63 -15.08
N ASN A 22 -10.27 3.67 -15.31
CA ASN A 22 -10.98 4.91 -15.60
C ASN A 22 -10.94 5.89 -14.41
N ALA A 23 -10.90 5.38 -13.17
CA ALA A 23 -10.73 6.19 -11.98
C ALA A 23 -9.34 6.83 -11.93
N ALA A 24 -8.27 6.11 -12.30
CA ALA A 24 -6.93 6.69 -12.39
C ALA A 24 -6.87 7.82 -13.44
N VAL A 25 -7.46 7.63 -14.62
CA VAL A 25 -7.57 8.67 -15.66
C VAL A 25 -8.31 9.89 -15.12
N TYR A 26 -9.50 9.66 -14.55
CA TYR A 26 -10.29 10.74 -13.96
C TYR A 26 -9.58 11.45 -12.80
N GLY A 27 -8.82 10.70 -11.99
CA GLY A 27 -7.98 11.26 -10.94
C GLY A 27 -6.92 12.21 -11.48
N GLU A 28 -6.28 11.87 -12.60
CA GLU A 28 -5.32 12.76 -13.26
C GLU A 28 -5.98 14.04 -13.77
N GLU A 29 -7.17 13.95 -14.36
CA GLU A 29 -7.97 15.11 -14.80
C GLU A 29 -8.31 16.03 -13.62
N LEU A 30 -8.57 15.47 -12.44
CA LEU A 30 -8.83 16.20 -11.21
C LEU A 30 -7.57 16.81 -10.57
N GLY A 31 -6.37 16.47 -11.06
CA GLY A 31 -5.10 17.02 -10.57
C GLY A 31 -4.29 16.13 -9.64
N PHE A 32 -4.77 14.92 -9.30
CA PHE A 32 -3.98 13.95 -8.55
C PHE A 32 -2.75 13.51 -9.35
N ARG A 33 -1.68 13.17 -8.62
CA ARG A 33 -0.38 12.78 -9.22
C ARG A 33 0.00 11.34 -8.94
N THR A 34 -0.63 10.71 -7.96
CA THR A 34 -0.36 9.32 -7.57
C THR A 34 -1.67 8.59 -7.30
N ALA A 35 -1.79 7.38 -7.87
CA ALA A 35 -2.88 6.45 -7.62
C ALA A 35 -2.33 5.08 -7.22
N TRP A 36 -2.89 4.51 -6.16
CA TRP A 36 -2.55 3.21 -5.62
C TRP A 36 -3.63 2.19 -5.93
N PHE A 37 -3.21 0.97 -6.26
CA PHE A 37 -4.09 -0.15 -6.56
C PHE A 37 -3.81 -1.29 -5.59
N GLY A 38 -4.83 -1.91 -5.04
CA GLY A 38 -4.68 -3.10 -4.21
C GLY A 38 -4.15 -4.29 -5.02
N ASP A 39 -3.32 -5.12 -4.42
CA ASP A 39 -2.77 -6.33 -5.03
C ASP A 39 -3.27 -7.58 -4.34
N HIS A 40 -4.49 -7.95 -4.63
CA HIS A 40 -5.20 -9.07 -4.07
C HIS A 40 -5.58 -10.10 -5.12
N ILE A 41 -5.67 -11.38 -4.74
CA ILE A 41 -6.32 -12.42 -5.53
C ILE A 41 -7.74 -12.66 -5.05
N PHE A 42 -7.98 -12.42 -3.75
CA PHE A 42 -9.30 -12.46 -3.16
C PHE A 42 -9.68 -11.09 -2.62
N PRO A 43 -10.95 -10.66 -2.76
CA PRO A 43 -11.41 -9.45 -2.08
C PRO A 43 -11.35 -9.63 -0.55
N TRP A 44 -11.29 -8.55 0.20
CA TRP A 44 -11.36 -8.60 1.67
C TRP A 44 -12.67 -9.23 2.18
N PHE A 45 -13.76 -9.08 1.43
CA PHE A 45 -15.07 -9.62 1.79
C PHE A 45 -15.72 -10.27 0.57
N HIS A 46 -16.37 -11.42 0.81
CA HIS A 46 -16.92 -12.25 -0.26
C HIS A 46 -17.99 -11.52 -1.09
N SER A 47 -18.80 -10.70 -0.47
CA SER A 47 -19.86 -9.92 -1.15
C SER A 47 -19.31 -8.86 -2.11
N GLY A 48 -18.04 -8.48 -2.02
CA GLY A 48 -17.36 -7.60 -2.97
C GLY A 48 -17.22 -8.22 -4.37
N LYS A 49 -17.09 -9.55 -4.45
CA LYS A 49 -17.14 -10.37 -5.69
C LYS A 49 -16.10 -10.04 -6.75
N ARG A 50 -15.19 -9.10 -6.53
CA ARG A 50 -14.21 -8.66 -7.52
C ARG A 50 -12.83 -8.59 -6.89
N SER A 51 -11.85 -9.06 -7.64
CA SER A 51 -10.44 -8.87 -7.38
C SER A 51 -9.71 -9.01 -8.71
N SER A 52 -8.81 -8.11 -9.01
CA SER A 52 -8.21 -8.01 -10.33
C SER A 52 -6.67 -8.06 -10.24
N PHE A 53 -6.03 -8.60 -11.27
CA PHE A 53 -4.58 -8.68 -11.31
C PHE A 53 -3.96 -7.29 -11.45
N VAL A 54 -3.30 -6.82 -10.40
CA VAL A 54 -2.81 -5.44 -10.29
C VAL A 54 -1.88 -5.04 -11.42
N TRP A 55 -0.93 -5.88 -11.82
CA TRP A 55 0.06 -5.55 -12.85
C TRP A 55 -0.56 -5.26 -14.22
N SER A 56 -1.66 -5.93 -14.58
CA SER A 56 -2.43 -5.61 -15.78
C SER A 56 -3.11 -4.25 -15.67
N MET A 57 -3.72 -3.95 -14.51
CA MET A 57 -4.37 -2.65 -14.28
C MET A 57 -3.36 -1.50 -14.31
N LEU A 58 -2.19 -1.66 -13.65
CA LEU A 58 -1.12 -0.66 -13.66
C LEU A 58 -0.62 -0.36 -15.08
N SER A 59 -0.46 -1.40 -15.92
CA SER A 59 -0.04 -1.25 -17.32
C SER A 59 -1.03 -0.36 -18.09
N VAL A 60 -2.32 -0.66 -18.01
CA VAL A 60 -3.35 0.10 -18.74
C VAL A 60 -3.55 1.51 -18.15
N ALA A 61 -3.42 1.66 -16.82
CA ALA A 61 -3.50 2.97 -16.19
C ALA A 61 -2.33 3.88 -16.62
N LEU A 62 -1.11 3.33 -16.72
CA LEU A 62 0.07 4.05 -17.22
C LEU A 62 -0.10 4.48 -18.70
N GLU A 63 -0.64 3.60 -19.55
CA GLU A 63 -0.90 3.88 -20.95
C GLU A 63 -1.95 4.99 -21.16
N LYS A 64 -2.98 5.02 -20.31
CA LYS A 64 -4.09 5.97 -20.45
C LYS A 64 -3.91 7.29 -19.70
N THR A 65 -2.79 7.46 -18.99
CA THR A 65 -2.46 8.69 -18.25
C THR A 65 -1.10 9.22 -18.68
N ASP A 66 -0.87 10.52 -18.56
CA ASP A 66 0.37 11.15 -19.00
C ASP A 66 1.38 11.36 -17.87
N ARG A 67 0.90 11.64 -16.66
CA ARG A 67 1.72 12.10 -15.52
C ARG A 67 1.48 11.31 -14.24
N MET A 68 0.37 10.55 -14.17
CA MET A 68 0.02 9.76 -13.01
C MET A 68 1.12 8.76 -12.67
N LYS A 69 1.59 8.77 -11.45
CA LYS A 69 2.39 7.67 -10.88
C LYS A 69 1.45 6.61 -10.34
N VAL A 70 1.78 5.35 -10.59
CA VAL A 70 0.98 4.24 -10.11
C VAL A 70 1.83 3.19 -9.43
N GLY A 71 1.24 2.43 -8.53
CA GLY A 71 1.90 1.31 -7.87
C GLY A 71 0.93 0.44 -7.09
N PRO A 72 1.37 -0.77 -6.70
CA PRO A 72 0.61 -1.63 -5.82
C PRO A 72 0.66 -1.13 -4.36
N TRP A 73 -0.45 -1.23 -3.66
CA TRP A 73 -0.58 -0.94 -2.22
C TRP A 73 -1.14 -2.16 -1.47
N VAL A 74 -0.36 -3.23 -1.22
CA VAL A 74 1.04 -3.46 -1.58
C VAL A 74 1.22 -4.84 -2.21
N THR A 75 2.23 -5.06 -3.05
CA THR A 75 2.58 -6.41 -3.50
C THR A 75 3.44 -7.15 -2.47
N VAL A 76 3.46 -8.49 -2.52
CA VAL A 76 4.06 -9.34 -1.48
C VAL A 76 5.12 -10.28 -2.07
N PRO A 77 6.37 -9.81 -2.25
CA PRO A 77 7.45 -10.60 -2.88
C PRO A 77 8.16 -11.52 -1.87
N ILE A 78 7.42 -12.42 -1.20
CA ILE A 78 7.97 -13.33 -0.17
C ILE A 78 8.08 -14.79 -0.63
N GLY A 79 7.78 -15.07 -1.91
CA GLY A 79 7.85 -16.41 -2.48
C GLY A 79 6.57 -17.26 -2.30
N ALA A 80 5.46 -16.63 -1.88
CA ALA A 80 4.13 -17.24 -1.94
C ALA A 80 3.54 -17.04 -3.34
N ARG A 81 2.63 -16.07 -3.49
CA ARG A 81 2.04 -15.71 -4.78
C ARG A 81 3.07 -15.14 -5.77
N TYR A 82 4.04 -14.36 -5.30
CA TYR A 82 5.09 -13.78 -6.13
C TYR A 82 6.50 -14.15 -5.68
N HIS A 83 7.29 -14.64 -6.63
CA HIS A 83 8.74 -14.65 -6.49
C HIS A 83 9.31 -13.22 -6.71
N PRO A 84 10.30 -12.75 -5.93
CA PRO A 84 10.86 -11.40 -6.06
C PRO A 84 11.35 -11.06 -7.46
N ALA A 85 11.90 -12.04 -8.20
CA ALA A 85 12.37 -11.85 -9.56
C ALA A 85 11.23 -11.47 -10.53
N ILE A 86 10.04 -12.04 -10.36
CA ILE A 86 8.85 -11.70 -11.17
C ILE A 86 8.40 -10.27 -10.89
N VAL A 87 8.41 -9.87 -9.62
CA VAL A 87 8.09 -8.48 -9.23
C VAL A 87 9.12 -7.51 -9.79
N ALA A 88 10.41 -7.87 -9.73
CA ALA A 88 11.48 -7.06 -10.31
C ALA A 88 11.28 -6.87 -11.82
N GLN A 89 10.95 -7.95 -12.54
CA GLN A 89 10.71 -7.93 -13.98
C GLN A 89 9.48 -7.09 -14.33
N ALA A 90 8.36 -7.30 -13.64
CA ALA A 90 7.11 -6.57 -13.89
C ALA A 90 7.31 -5.05 -13.72
N ALA A 91 7.86 -4.63 -12.57
CA ALA A 91 8.11 -3.22 -12.29
C ALA A 91 9.11 -2.59 -13.28
N ALA A 92 10.19 -3.30 -13.62
CA ALA A 92 11.18 -2.82 -14.59
C ALA A 92 10.60 -2.69 -16.00
N THR A 93 9.76 -3.63 -16.43
CA THR A 93 9.07 -3.54 -17.72
C THR A 93 8.19 -2.30 -17.79
N LEU A 94 7.39 -2.07 -16.76
CA LEU A 94 6.53 -0.88 -16.70
C LEU A 94 7.35 0.42 -16.66
N ASP A 95 8.43 0.49 -15.87
CA ASP A 95 9.26 1.70 -15.84
C ASP A 95 10.04 1.90 -17.16
N ASN A 96 10.39 0.82 -17.86
CA ASN A 96 11.01 0.92 -19.19
C ASN A 96 10.06 1.54 -20.22
N MET A 97 8.76 1.19 -20.15
CA MET A 97 7.70 1.75 -21.00
C MET A 97 7.31 3.18 -20.57
N TYR A 98 7.22 3.43 -19.25
CA TYR A 98 6.71 4.69 -18.65
C TYR A 98 7.68 5.23 -17.59
N PRO A 99 8.83 5.78 -17.99
CA PRO A 99 9.93 6.09 -17.08
C PRO A 99 9.57 7.04 -15.94
N GLY A 100 9.85 6.63 -14.70
CA GLY A 100 9.67 7.47 -13.49
C GLY A 100 8.24 7.57 -12.99
N ARG A 101 7.31 6.78 -13.54
CA ARG A 101 5.91 6.76 -13.15
C ARG A 101 5.51 5.53 -12.34
N VAL A 102 6.43 4.59 -12.15
CA VAL A 102 6.19 3.36 -11.38
C VAL A 102 6.68 3.50 -9.95
N LEU A 103 5.85 3.14 -9.00
CA LEU A 103 6.16 3.01 -7.58
C LEU A 103 6.01 1.54 -7.18
N LEU A 104 6.85 1.04 -6.30
CA LEU A 104 6.76 -0.34 -5.81
C LEU A 104 6.45 -0.37 -4.31
N GLY A 105 5.18 -0.44 -3.96
CA GLY A 105 4.76 -0.72 -2.59
C GLY A 105 4.90 -2.21 -2.27
N VAL A 106 5.58 -2.54 -1.16
CA VAL A 106 5.83 -3.93 -0.75
C VAL A 106 5.45 -4.17 0.70
N GLY A 107 4.98 -5.38 0.99
CA GLY A 107 4.59 -5.82 2.32
C GLY A 107 4.91 -7.28 2.61
N SER A 108 4.79 -7.67 3.89
CA SER A 108 5.04 -9.05 4.34
C SER A 108 3.82 -9.98 4.20
N GLY A 109 2.72 -9.47 3.66
CA GLY A 109 1.52 -10.22 3.35
C GLY A 109 0.64 -10.58 4.56
N GLU A 110 -0.55 -11.00 4.21
CA GLU A 110 -1.58 -11.55 5.10
C GLU A 110 -2.05 -12.92 4.58
N ALA A 111 -2.72 -13.68 5.45
CA ALA A 111 -3.14 -15.03 5.12
C ALA A 111 -4.19 -15.07 3.99
N LEU A 112 -5.05 -14.07 3.89
CA LEU A 112 -6.12 -14.00 2.89
C LEU A 112 -5.59 -14.24 1.47
N ASN A 113 -4.55 -13.53 1.06
CA ASN A 113 -4.05 -13.53 -0.31
C ASN A 113 -2.85 -14.45 -0.54
N GLU A 114 -2.07 -14.76 0.51
CA GLU A 114 -0.81 -15.48 0.34
C GLU A 114 -0.90 -16.95 0.79
N ARG A 115 -1.76 -17.29 1.77
CA ARG A 115 -1.91 -18.66 2.29
C ARG A 115 -2.31 -19.69 1.23
N PRO A 116 -3.18 -19.37 0.25
CA PRO A 116 -3.54 -20.34 -0.81
C PRO A 116 -2.38 -20.79 -1.68
N PHE A 117 -1.31 -20.01 -1.76
CA PHE A 117 -0.09 -20.32 -2.54
C PHE A 117 1.04 -20.85 -1.67
N TRP A 118 0.79 -21.07 -0.38
CA TRP A 118 1.80 -21.49 0.56
C TRP A 118 1.69 -22.98 0.89
N ASN A 119 2.75 -23.73 0.63
CA ASN A 119 2.82 -25.12 1.04
C ASN A 119 3.14 -25.22 2.54
N GLY A 120 2.27 -25.89 3.30
CA GLY A 120 2.44 -26.06 4.74
C GLY A 120 1.78 -24.97 5.58
N THR A 121 2.27 -24.77 6.79
CA THR A 121 1.74 -23.79 7.75
C THR A 121 2.12 -22.38 7.32
N TRP A 122 1.18 -21.44 7.37
CA TRP A 122 1.44 -20.03 7.10
C TRP A 122 2.53 -19.50 8.03
N PRO A 123 3.61 -18.88 7.51
CA PRO A 123 4.75 -18.48 8.33
C PRO A 123 4.38 -17.40 9.34
N LYS A 124 5.07 -17.41 10.47
CA LYS A 124 5.01 -16.33 11.44
C LYS A 124 5.56 -15.03 10.84
N TRP A 125 5.20 -13.90 11.44
CA TRP A 125 5.61 -12.57 10.95
C TRP A 125 7.14 -12.43 10.80
N ASP A 126 7.91 -12.99 11.73
CA ASP A 126 9.39 -12.90 11.68
C ASP A 126 9.98 -13.55 10.42
N GLU A 127 9.47 -14.72 10.00
CA GLU A 127 9.91 -15.35 8.76
C GLU A 127 9.45 -14.53 7.54
N ARG A 128 8.20 -14.07 7.52
CA ARG A 128 7.67 -13.29 6.41
C ARG A 128 8.43 -11.99 6.18
N ILE A 129 8.85 -11.32 7.27
CA ILE A 129 9.61 -10.08 7.18
C ILE A 129 11.06 -10.34 6.71
N GLU A 130 11.68 -11.45 7.12
CA GLU A 130 13.00 -11.85 6.61
C GLU A 130 12.94 -12.14 5.11
N ARG A 131 11.92 -12.87 4.65
CA ARG A 131 11.67 -13.14 3.21
C ARG A 131 11.46 -11.85 2.42
N LEU A 132 10.70 -10.89 2.96
CA LEU A 132 10.49 -9.60 2.33
C LEU A 132 11.80 -8.80 2.19
N ILE A 133 12.61 -8.78 3.25
CA ILE A 133 13.92 -8.09 3.23
C ILE A 133 14.85 -8.72 2.18
N GLU A 134 14.91 -10.04 2.14
CA GLU A 134 15.72 -10.76 1.16
C GLU A 134 15.18 -10.55 -0.26
N GLY A 135 13.86 -10.56 -0.44
CA GLY A 135 13.20 -10.25 -1.70
C GLY A 135 13.50 -8.83 -2.20
N ILE A 136 13.49 -7.83 -1.33
CA ILE A 136 13.87 -6.45 -1.67
C ILE A 136 15.34 -6.38 -2.14
N ARG A 137 16.25 -7.10 -1.46
CA ARG A 137 17.65 -7.16 -1.85
C ARG A 137 17.82 -7.77 -3.24
N LEU A 138 17.14 -8.89 -3.50
CA LEU A 138 17.16 -9.52 -4.83
C LEU A 138 16.58 -8.61 -5.91
N ILE A 139 15.44 -7.96 -5.67
CA ILE A 139 14.83 -6.99 -6.59
C ILE A 139 15.83 -5.89 -6.97
N ARG A 140 16.49 -5.27 -5.98
CA ARG A 140 17.49 -4.22 -6.23
C ARG A 140 18.69 -4.76 -7.02
N MET A 141 19.22 -5.91 -6.63
CA MET A 141 20.32 -6.53 -7.38
C MET A 141 19.94 -6.81 -8.83
N MET A 142 18.73 -7.30 -9.10
CA MET A 142 18.25 -7.51 -10.46
C MET A 142 18.15 -6.21 -11.27
N TRP A 143 17.75 -5.11 -10.64
CA TRP A 143 17.68 -3.81 -11.32
C TRP A 143 19.06 -3.20 -11.58
N ASP A 144 19.97 -3.32 -10.61
CA ASP A 144 21.25 -2.59 -10.60
C ASP A 144 22.39 -3.36 -11.29
N SER A 145 22.39 -4.71 -11.26
CA SER A 145 23.50 -5.52 -11.83
C SER A 145 23.55 -5.44 -13.35
N LYS A 146 24.71 -5.12 -13.88
CA LYS A 146 24.97 -5.07 -15.32
C LYS A 146 25.18 -6.44 -15.92
N GLU A 147 25.77 -7.36 -15.14
CA GLU A 147 26.11 -8.72 -15.54
C GLU A 147 25.23 -9.74 -14.80
N PRO A 148 25.11 -10.97 -15.32
CA PRO A 148 24.50 -12.07 -14.57
C PRO A 148 25.20 -12.27 -13.22
N PHE A 149 24.44 -12.66 -12.21
CA PHE A 149 24.97 -12.88 -10.88
C PHE A 149 24.34 -14.11 -10.22
N LYS A 150 25.10 -14.71 -9.30
CA LYS A 150 24.61 -15.71 -8.37
C LYS A 150 23.99 -15.01 -7.14
N PHE A 151 22.87 -15.51 -6.66
CA PHE A 151 22.28 -15.07 -5.40
C PHE A 151 22.12 -16.27 -4.47
N GLU A 152 22.71 -16.19 -3.29
CA GLU A 152 22.63 -17.22 -2.25
C GLU A 152 21.99 -16.61 -1.00
N GLY A 153 20.67 -16.71 -0.91
CA GLY A 153 19.88 -16.28 0.23
C GLY A 153 19.39 -17.46 1.06
N LYS A 154 18.78 -17.16 2.18
CA LYS A 154 18.10 -18.16 3.03
C LYS A 154 16.83 -18.68 2.37
N TYR A 155 16.14 -17.85 1.61
CA TYR A 155 14.82 -18.12 1.04
C TYR A 155 14.80 -18.13 -0.48
N PHE A 156 15.70 -17.38 -1.11
CA PHE A 156 15.80 -17.30 -2.56
C PHE A 156 17.25 -17.57 -2.97
N SER A 157 17.44 -18.51 -3.87
CA SER A 157 18.77 -18.86 -4.38
C SER A 157 18.70 -19.26 -5.84
N SER A 158 19.69 -18.86 -6.62
CA SER A 158 19.92 -19.34 -7.98
C SER A 158 21.36 -19.06 -8.38
N ASP A 159 21.92 -19.97 -9.16
CA ASP A 159 23.25 -19.75 -9.74
C ASP A 159 23.25 -18.71 -10.86
N PHE A 160 22.07 -18.35 -11.37
CA PHE A 160 21.93 -17.36 -12.43
C PHE A 160 20.69 -16.49 -12.22
N TYR A 161 20.92 -15.21 -12.02
CA TYR A 161 19.93 -14.15 -12.15
C TYR A 161 20.45 -13.07 -13.10
N HIS A 162 19.62 -12.64 -14.02
CA HIS A 162 19.84 -11.46 -14.84
C HIS A 162 18.52 -10.89 -15.34
N LEU A 163 18.39 -9.59 -15.31
CA LEU A 163 17.24 -8.89 -15.86
C LEU A 163 17.66 -8.15 -17.15
N TYR A 164 17.19 -8.63 -18.28
CA TYR A 164 17.54 -8.07 -19.59
C TYR A 164 16.86 -6.74 -19.89
N THR A 165 15.60 -6.57 -19.43
CA THR A 165 14.89 -5.28 -19.50
C THR A 165 15.06 -4.55 -18.17
N LYS A 166 15.94 -3.55 -18.15
CA LYS A 166 16.22 -2.74 -16.95
C LYS A 166 15.23 -1.58 -16.83
N PRO A 167 14.93 -1.12 -15.61
CA PRO A 167 14.20 0.13 -15.45
C PRO A 167 15.02 1.30 -16.02
N ARG A 168 14.36 2.27 -16.65
CA ARG A 168 15.01 3.49 -17.17
C ARG A 168 15.23 4.53 -16.10
N ARG A 169 14.45 4.50 -15.05
CA ARG A 169 14.58 5.38 -13.88
C ARG A 169 14.62 4.54 -12.61
N LYS A 170 15.12 5.13 -11.55
CA LYS A 170 15.05 4.48 -10.23
C LYS A 170 13.59 4.30 -9.82
N ILE A 171 13.17 3.06 -9.61
CA ILE A 171 11.85 2.74 -9.05
C ILE A 171 11.93 2.87 -7.53
N PRO A 172 11.19 3.79 -6.89
CA PRO A 172 11.14 3.86 -5.44
C PRO A 172 10.48 2.62 -4.86
N ILE A 173 11.11 1.99 -3.86
CA ILE A 173 10.52 0.92 -3.06
C ILE A 173 9.95 1.54 -1.80
N LEU A 174 8.65 1.32 -1.57
CA LEU A 174 7.91 1.78 -0.41
C LEU A 174 7.54 0.57 0.45
N PHE A 175 8.02 0.53 1.70
CA PHE A 175 7.87 -0.62 2.59
C PHE A 175 6.70 -0.39 3.55
N SER A 176 5.74 -1.33 3.54
CA SER A 176 4.57 -1.26 4.42
C SER A 176 4.90 -1.69 5.84
N ALA A 177 4.63 -0.81 6.81
CA ALA A 177 4.90 -1.08 8.21
C ALA A 177 3.85 -0.47 9.15
N ILE A 178 3.32 -1.30 10.06
CA ILE A 178 2.35 -0.89 11.08
C ILE A 178 2.99 -0.83 12.49
N GLY A 179 4.09 -1.56 12.69
CA GLY A 179 4.76 -1.69 13.97
C GLY A 179 6.18 -1.11 13.98
N LYS A 180 6.71 -0.89 15.19
CA LYS A 180 8.06 -0.31 15.43
C LYS A 180 9.17 -1.05 14.68
N ARG A 181 9.22 -2.40 14.76
CA ARG A 181 10.27 -3.20 14.10
C ARG A 181 10.19 -3.08 12.57
N ALA A 182 8.98 -3.20 12.01
CA ALA A 182 8.77 -3.07 10.57
C ALA A 182 9.12 -1.65 10.08
N ALA A 183 8.76 -0.60 10.83
CA ALA A 183 9.12 0.77 10.50
C ALA A 183 10.65 0.99 10.47
N ARG A 184 11.39 0.40 11.42
CA ARG A 184 12.87 0.43 11.41
C ARG A 184 13.41 -0.28 10.15
N TYR A 185 12.87 -1.46 9.79
CA TYR A 185 13.28 -2.16 8.58
C TYR A 185 12.93 -1.36 7.30
N ALA A 186 11.78 -0.69 7.24
CA ALA A 186 11.47 0.24 6.16
C ALA A 186 12.55 1.32 6.00
N GLY A 187 13.05 1.88 7.11
CA GLY A 187 14.16 2.83 7.10
C GLY A 187 15.44 2.25 6.53
N ILE A 188 15.78 1.01 6.90
CA ILE A 188 17.01 0.34 6.44
C ILE A 188 16.91 -0.05 4.96
N TYR A 189 15.83 -0.72 4.55
CA TYR A 189 15.78 -1.45 3.28
C TYR A 189 15.00 -0.75 2.16
N ALA A 190 14.15 0.23 2.46
CA ALA A 190 13.34 0.91 1.45
C ALA A 190 13.71 2.38 1.24
N ASP A 191 13.14 2.99 0.22
CA ASP A 191 13.28 4.43 -0.06
C ASP A 191 12.30 5.23 0.79
N GLN A 192 11.07 4.71 0.98
CA GLN A 192 10.00 5.36 1.71
C GLN A 192 9.26 4.35 2.61
N LEU A 193 8.54 4.90 3.59
CA LEU A 193 7.61 4.17 4.44
C LEU A 193 6.19 4.32 3.89
N ILE A 194 5.47 3.20 3.77
CA ILE A 194 4.02 3.19 3.64
C ILE A 194 3.43 2.71 4.97
N THR A 195 2.35 3.31 5.43
CA THR A 195 1.62 2.81 6.59
C THR A 195 0.14 3.13 6.50
N ILE A 196 -0.67 2.26 7.08
CA ILE A 196 -1.98 2.64 7.60
C ILE A 196 -1.73 3.17 9.00
N CYS A 197 -2.33 4.29 9.41
CA CYS A 197 -2.21 4.73 10.79
C CYS A 197 -2.96 3.74 11.68
N PRO A 198 -2.27 2.89 12.46
CA PRO A 198 -2.96 1.94 13.29
C PRO A 198 -3.86 2.70 14.24
N ARG A 199 -5.17 2.48 14.14
CA ARG A 199 -6.17 3.08 15.02
C ARG A 199 -6.23 4.62 14.98
N ASN A 200 -5.88 5.24 13.84
CA ASN A 200 -5.83 6.71 13.69
C ASN A 200 -5.07 7.45 14.80
N ASP A 201 -4.08 6.78 15.38
CA ASP A 201 -3.31 7.27 16.52
C ASP A 201 -2.11 8.09 16.04
N ILE A 202 -2.34 9.39 15.84
CA ILE A 202 -1.31 10.35 15.43
C ILE A 202 -0.15 10.38 16.45
N GLN A 203 -0.45 10.20 17.73
CA GLN A 203 0.57 10.19 18.79
C GLN A 203 1.49 8.98 18.62
N ARG A 204 0.95 7.79 18.33
CA ARG A 204 1.73 6.59 18.02
C ARG A 204 2.60 6.78 16.78
N MET A 205 2.07 7.43 15.72
CA MET A 205 2.87 7.79 14.55
C MET A 205 4.05 8.66 14.95
N LYS A 206 3.82 9.71 15.72
CA LYS A 206 4.83 10.67 16.16
C LYS A 206 5.89 10.06 17.07
N GLU A 207 5.49 9.21 18.03
CA GLU A 207 6.37 8.73 19.10
C GLU A 207 7.01 7.37 18.82
N VAL A 208 6.39 6.54 17.98
CA VAL A 208 6.84 5.16 17.77
C VAL A 208 7.27 4.90 16.32
N ILE A 209 6.38 5.15 15.36
CA ILE A 209 6.59 4.75 13.97
C ILE A 209 7.65 5.62 13.28
N LEU A 210 7.48 6.93 13.30
CA LEU A 210 8.41 7.86 12.65
C LEU A 210 9.81 7.84 13.26
N PRO A 211 9.99 7.80 14.60
CA PRO A 211 11.30 7.63 15.19
C PRO A 211 12.00 6.32 14.80
N ALA A 212 11.27 5.19 14.78
CA ALA A 212 11.82 3.92 14.37
C ALA A 212 12.24 3.91 12.89
N TYR A 213 11.43 4.49 12.00
CA TYR A 213 11.78 4.66 10.60
C TYR A 213 13.04 5.51 10.42
N ARG A 214 13.13 6.65 11.11
CA ARG A 214 14.30 7.53 11.07
C ARG A 214 15.54 6.84 11.61
N GLN A 215 15.41 6.08 12.70
CA GLN A 215 16.51 5.27 13.26
C GLN A 215 17.04 4.26 12.22
N GLY A 216 16.16 3.53 11.54
CA GLY A 216 16.56 2.60 10.47
C GLY A 216 17.27 3.30 9.31
N ARG A 217 16.86 4.52 8.95
CA ARG A 217 17.55 5.33 7.92
C ARG A 217 18.97 5.71 8.34
N LEU A 218 19.15 6.10 9.60
CA LEU A 218 20.47 6.42 10.15
C LEU A 218 21.39 5.19 10.13
N GLU A 219 20.91 4.04 10.56
CA GLU A 219 21.63 2.77 10.52
C GLU A 219 22.09 2.38 9.11
N ALA A 220 21.33 2.74 8.10
CA ALA A 220 21.66 2.52 6.69
C ALA A 220 22.43 3.69 6.04
N ASN A 221 22.92 4.65 6.83
CA ASN A 221 23.61 5.85 6.36
C ASN A 221 22.85 6.65 5.29
N LYS A 222 21.52 6.64 5.35
CA LYS A 222 20.67 7.39 4.42
C LYS A 222 20.45 8.82 4.89
N THR A 223 20.74 9.79 4.03
CA THR A 223 20.53 11.20 4.32
C THR A 223 19.05 11.60 4.23
N GLY A 224 18.69 12.68 4.92
CA GLY A 224 17.35 13.26 4.92
C GLY A 224 16.30 12.45 5.69
N ARG A 225 15.10 13.01 5.81
CA ARG A 225 14.01 12.41 6.60
C ARG A 225 13.36 11.18 5.96
N GLY A 226 13.47 11.04 4.63
CA GLY A 226 12.77 10.02 3.83
C GLY A 226 11.28 10.33 3.64
N GLY A 227 10.68 9.76 2.61
CA GLY A 227 9.25 9.87 2.36
C GLY A 227 8.43 8.99 3.30
N VAL A 228 7.28 9.48 3.71
CA VAL A 228 6.29 8.73 4.50
C VAL A 228 4.93 8.95 3.89
N ALA A 229 4.34 7.90 3.34
CA ALA A 229 2.97 7.90 2.85
C ALA A 229 2.07 7.16 3.85
N ILE A 230 0.94 7.76 4.20
CA ILE A 230 -0.03 7.18 5.12
C ILE A 230 -1.40 7.06 4.46
N GLU A 231 -2.06 5.93 4.66
CA GLU A 231 -3.47 5.81 4.34
C GLU A 231 -4.31 6.37 5.49
N VAL A 232 -5.24 7.25 5.14
CA VAL A 232 -6.18 7.85 6.08
C VAL A 232 -7.59 7.40 5.72
N ASN A 233 -8.16 6.56 6.58
CA ASN A 233 -9.56 6.18 6.51
C ASN A 233 -10.42 7.27 7.13
N PHE A 234 -11.41 7.76 6.42
CA PHE A 234 -12.33 8.78 6.89
C PHE A 234 -13.77 8.46 6.55
N SER A 235 -14.69 9.00 7.32
CA SER A 235 -16.14 8.85 7.07
C SER A 235 -16.91 10.08 7.55
N PHE A 236 -17.99 10.39 6.81
CA PHE A 236 -19.02 11.35 7.21
C PHE A 236 -20.25 10.68 7.85
N LEU A 237 -20.29 9.34 7.90
CA LEU A 237 -21.27 8.58 8.67
C LEU A 237 -20.79 8.46 10.12
N THR A 238 -21.71 8.27 11.04
CA THR A 238 -21.36 7.93 12.43
C THR A 238 -20.83 6.49 12.53
N PRO A 239 -20.05 6.15 13.58
CA PRO A 239 -19.62 4.77 13.80
C PRO A 239 -20.77 3.77 13.86
N GLU A 240 -21.88 4.16 14.49
CA GLU A 240 -23.09 3.38 14.63
C GLU A 240 -23.77 3.11 13.27
N GLU A 241 -23.81 4.11 12.39
CA GLU A 241 -24.33 3.98 11.03
C GLU A 241 -23.46 3.04 10.20
N ILE A 242 -22.13 3.10 10.32
CA ILE A 242 -21.21 2.20 9.62
C ILE A 242 -21.46 0.76 10.08
N VAL A 243 -21.46 0.50 11.38
CA VAL A 243 -21.70 -0.87 11.90
C VAL A 243 -23.05 -1.41 11.41
N ARG A 244 -24.09 -0.60 11.38
CA ARG A 244 -25.40 -1.02 10.92
C ARG A 244 -25.48 -1.28 9.40
N SER A 245 -24.88 -0.41 8.60
CA SER A 245 -25.06 -0.43 7.13
C SER A 245 -23.95 -1.16 6.37
N GLN A 246 -22.74 -1.24 6.94
CA GLN A 246 -21.54 -1.72 6.24
C GLN A 246 -20.86 -2.90 6.93
N TRP A 247 -21.55 -3.63 7.80
CA TRP A 247 -20.97 -4.71 8.62
C TRP A 247 -20.13 -5.72 7.79
N ARG A 248 -20.53 -5.99 6.54
CA ARG A 248 -19.81 -6.93 5.67
C ARG A 248 -18.38 -6.51 5.38
N THR A 249 -18.10 -5.22 5.34
CA THR A 249 -16.77 -4.69 5.03
C THR A 249 -15.91 -4.52 6.29
N LEU A 250 -16.48 -4.69 7.48
CA LEU A 250 -15.83 -4.38 8.74
C LEU A 250 -14.89 -5.48 9.24
N GLY A 251 -14.92 -6.68 8.67
CA GLY A 251 -14.08 -7.79 9.13
C GLY A 251 -12.58 -7.45 9.16
N ILE A 252 -12.13 -6.50 8.35
CA ILE A 252 -10.76 -6.00 8.35
C ILE A 252 -10.35 -5.29 9.66
N TYR A 253 -11.30 -4.76 10.42
CA TYR A 253 -11.05 -4.13 11.73
C TYR A 253 -10.87 -5.16 12.86
N HIS A 254 -11.28 -6.40 12.63
CA HIS A 254 -11.07 -7.46 13.61
C HIS A 254 -9.58 -7.76 13.79
N LYS A 255 -9.14 -7.91 15.04
CA LYS A 255 -7.72 -8.07 15.40
C LYS A 255 -7.00 -9.24 14.70
N ASP A 256 -7.74 -10.30 14.36
CA ASP A 256 -7.21 -11.51 13.76
C ASP A 256 -7.39 -11.57 12.22
N SER A 257 -7.94 -10.52 11.59
CA SER A 257 -8.25 -10.47 10.15
C SER A 257 -7.06 -10.85 9.26
N TRP A 258 -5.86 -10.43 9.64
CA TRP A 258 -4.61 -10.72 8.92
C TRP A 258 -4.22 -12.21 8.88
N SER A 259 -4.84 -13.03 9.73
CA SER A 259 -4.61 -14.47 9.82
C SER A 259 -5.72 -15.32 9.19
N ILE A 260 -6.79 -14.70 8.72
CA ILE A 260 -7.94 -15.39 8.13
C ILE A 260 -7.66 -15.63 6.64
N PRO A 261 -7.71 -16.91 6.16
CA PRO A 261 -7.24 -17.25 4.82
C PRO A 261 -8.33 -17.21 3.72
N ASN A 262 -9.51 -16.67 3.99
CA ASN A 262 -10.57 -16.60 2.99
C ASN A 262 -11.56 -15.45 3.25
N PRO A 263 -12.13 -14.86 2.19
CA PRO A 263 -12.98 -13.67 2.29
C PRO A 263 -14.33 -13.92 2.97
N VAL A 264 -14.84 -15.16 2.93
CA VAL A 264 -16.12 -15.49 3.59
C VAL A 264 -15.96 -15.35 5.11
N ALA A 265 -14.87 -15.92 5.65
CA ALA A 265 -14.61 -15.84 7.08
C ALA A 265 -14.27 -14.40 7.53
N VAL A 266 -13.56 -13.62 6.71
CA VAL A 266 -13.32 -12.19 7.00
C VAL A 266 -14.64 -11.42 7.03
N GLU A 267 -15.54 -11.65 6.09
CA GLU A 267 -16.86 -11.00 6.07
C GLU A 267 -17.71 -11.37 7.30
N GLU A 268 -17.70 -12.64 7.72
CA GLU A 268 -18.43 -13.07 8.94
C GLU A 268 -17.87 -12.43 10.21
N GLU A 269 -16.56 -12.18 10.31
CA GLU A 269 -15.99 -11.43 11.44
C GLU A 269 -16.51 -9.99 11.51
N GLY A 270 -16.95 -9.41 10.41
CA GLY A 270 -17.58 -8.09 10.39
C GLY A 270 -18.82 -7.97 11.29
N ARG A 271 -19.53 -9.08 11.52
CA ARG A 271 -20.69 -9.13 12.45
C ARG A 271 -20.30 -8.93 13.91
N ARG A 272 -19.02 -9.17 14.24
CA ARG A 272 -18.49 -9.09 15.62
C ARG A 272 -17.79 -7.78 15.89
N VAL A 273 -17.54 -6.99 14.83
CA VAL A 273 -16.84 -5.71 14.97
C VAL A 273 -17.73 -4.71 15.71
N THR A 274 -17.16 -4.14 16.75
CA THR A 274 -17.83 -3.18 17.63
C THR A 274 -17.72 -1.75 17.11
N VAL A 275 -18.62 -0.88 17.57
CA VAL A 275 -18.56 0.57 17.31
C VAL A 275 -17.21 1.15 17.73
N ASP A 276 -16.64 0.67 18.87
CA ASP A 276 -15.34 1.15 19.36
C ASP A 276 -14.16 0.76 18.46
N GLU A 277 -14.21 -0.42 17.85
CA GLU A 277 -13.17 -0.84 16.88
C GLU A 277 -13.24 0.01 15.62
N VAL A 278 -14.43 0.26 15.10
CA VAL A 278 -14.64 1.16 13.95
C VAL A 278 -14.17 2.58 14.28
N ARG A 279 -14.52 3.09 15.47
CA ARG A 279 -14.10 4.42 15.93
C ARG A 279 -12.58 4.57 15.99
N LYS A 280 -11.86 3.52 16.36
CA LYS A 280 -10.38 3.52 16.38
C LYS A 280 -9.75 3.43 14.99
N GLY A 281 -10.46 2.88 14.02
CA GLY A 281 -9.92 2.65 12.66
C GLY A 281 -10.24 3.74 11.64
N THR A 282 -11.12 4.71 11.97
CA THR A 282 -11.65 5.69 11.01
C THR A 282 -11.66 7.09 11.61
N HIS A 283 -11.25 8.10 10.86
CA HIS A 283 -11.47 9.51 11.21
C HIS A 283 -12.90 9.90 10.84
N PHE A 284 -13.70 10.19 11.87
CA PHE A 284 -15.06 10.66 11.71
C PHE A 284 -15.07 12.17 11.58
N CYS A 285 -15.64 12.66 10.48
CA CYS A 285 -15.69 14.07 10.16
C CYS A 285 -17.14 14.50 9.91
N SER A 286 -17.54 15.64 10.39
CA SER A 286 -18.83 16.25 10.07
C SER A 286 -18.76 17.13 8.83
N ARG A 287 -17.56 17.60 8.47
CA ARG A 287 -17.28 18.49 7.34
C ARG A 287 -15.86 18.27 6.80
N TRP A 288 -15.64 18.67 5.56
CA TRP A 288 -14.34 18.51 4.87
C TRP A 288 -13.19 19.25 5.56
N SER A 289 -13.44 20.39 6.21
CA SER A 289 -12.39 21.10 6.94
C SER A 289 -11.78 20.28 8.09
N GLU A 290 -12.55 19.41 8.73
CA GLU A 290 -12.03 18.52 9.77
C GLU A 290 -11.08 17.47 9.20
N LEU A 291 -11.36 16.94 8.00
CA LEU A 291 -10.42 16.05 7.30
C LEU A 291 -9.13 16.80 6.92
N VAL A 292 -9.24 18.06 6.47
CA VAL A 292 -8.06 18.90 6.19
C VAL A 292 -7.23 19.08 7.45
N GLU A 293 -7.85 19.39 8.60
CA GLU A 293 -7.16 19.53 9.89
C GLU A 293 -6.42 18.24 10.30
N VAL A 294 -7.04 17.07 10.08
CA VAL A 294 -6.39 15.77 10.31
C VAL A 294 -5.16 15.61 9.43
N ILE A 295 -5.25 15.91 8.14
CA ILE A 295 -4.13 15.82 7.20
C ILE A 295 -3.01 16.78 7.59
N GLU A 296 -3.34 18.00 8.01
CA GLU A 296 -2.36 18.97 8.53
C GLU A 296 -1.61 18.46 9.76
N GLN A 297 -2.31 17.77 10.67
CA GLN A 297 -1.67 17.17 11.84
C GLN A 297 -0.64 16.11 11.43
N TYR A 298 -0.96 15.25 10.46
CA TYR A 298 0.01 14.31 9.90
C TYR A 298 1.18 15.02 9.21
N ALA A 299 0.92 16.05 8.43
CA ALA A 299 1.98 16.83 7.78
C ALA A 299 2.95 17.47 8.81
N LYS A 300 2.42 18.03 9.91
CA LYS A 300 3.21 18.64 10.99
C LYS A 300 4.19 17.66 11.65
N ILE A 301 3.86 16.39 11.76
CA ILE A 301 4.77 15.36 12.33
C ILE A 301 5.75 14.78 11.30
N GLY A 302 5.61 15.14 10.02
CA GLY A 302 6.55 14.78 8.95
C GLY A 302 6.08 13.71 7.99
N VAL A 303 4.79 13.44 7.91
CA VAL A 303 4.16 12.70 6.81
C VAL A 303 4.28 13.54 5.54
N THR A 304 4.68 12.91 4.44
CA THR A 304 4.93 13.59 3.16
C THR A 304 3.85 13.33 2.11
N ALA A 305 3.05 12.29 2.31
CA ALA A 305 1.92 11.97 1.44
C ALA A 305 0.77 11.34 2.24
N VAL A 306 -0.46 11.68 1.90
CA VAL A 306 -1.68 11.11 2.45
C VAL A 306 -2.47 10.47 1.32
N SER A 307 -2.69 9.18 1.43
CA SER A 307 -3.51 8.40 0.52
C SER A 307 -4.92 8.29 1.07
N LEU A 308 -5.90 8.73 0.31
CA LEU A 308 -7.31 8.69 0.69
C LEU A 308 -8.02 7.60 -0.10
N TYR A 309 -8.69 6.68 0.61
CA TYR A 309 -9.46 5.63 -0.02
C TYR A 309 -10.71 6.22 -0.67
N THR A 310 -10.76 6.16 -1.98
CA THR A 310 -11.90 6.63 -2.78
C THR A 310 -12.55 5.52 -3.59
N GLY A 311 -11.86 4.39 -3.77
CA GLY A 311 -12.27 3.42 -4.79
C GLY A 311 -12.38 4.09 -6.16
N ALA A 312 -13.27 3.60 -6.99
CA ALA A 312 -13.59 4.22 -8.27
C ALA A 312 -14.82 5.16 -8.19
N ASP A 313 -15.22 5.60 -7.00
CA ASP A 313 -16.34 6.54 -6.82
C ASP A 313 -15.96 7.95 -7.30
N ARG A 314 -16.39 8.28 -8.52
CA ARG A 314 -16.15 9.58 -9.16
C ARG A 314 -16.72 10.78 -8.38
N LYS A 315 -17.82 10.58 -7.63
CA LYS A 315 -18.41 11.67 -6.82
C LYS A 315 -17.51 11.96 -5.63
N LEU A 316 -17.06 10.91 -4.94
CA LEU A 316 -16.13 11.05 -3.82
C LEU A 316 -14.78 11.62 -4.28
N MET A 317 -14.22 11.12 -5.39
CA MET A 317 -12.96 11.64 -5.97
C MET A 317 -13.05 13.15 -6.27
N ARG A 318 -14.15 13.60 -6.90
CA ARG A 318 -14.39 15.03 -7.16
C ARG A 318 -14.51 15.82 -5.87
N ALA A 319 -15.21 15.29 -4.87
CA ALA A 319 -15.37 15.96 -3.59
C ALA A 319 -14.04 16.10 -2.85
N VAL A 320 -13.20 15.05 -2.86
CA VAL A 320 -11.82 15.10 -2.32
C VAL A 320 -10.97 16.12 -3.08
N ALA A 321 -11.03 16.13 -4.41
CA ALA A 321 -10.27 17.09 -5.21
C ALA A 321 -10.64 18.54 -4.87
N ARG A 322 -11.94 18.82 -4.78
CA ARG A 322 -12.46 20.16 -4.50
C ARG A 322 -12.15 20.65 -3.08
N ASN A 323 -12.27 19.77 -2.08
CA ASN A 323 -12.27 20.19 -0.67
C ASN A 323 -10.95 19.88 0.05
N VAL A 324 -10.12 19.01 -0.49
CA VAL A 324 -8.85 18.59 0.12
C VAL A 324 -7.69 18.88 -0.80
N LEU A 325 -7.63 18.30 -2.01
CA LEU A 325 -6.49 18.49 -2.91
C LEU A 325 -6.22 19.96 -3.25
N SER A 326 -7.26 20.79 -3.36
CA SER A 326 -7.13 22.23 -3.63
C SER A 326 -6.49 23.04 -2.48
N VAL A 327 -6.35 22.45 -1.29
CA VAL A 327 -5.76 23.09 -0.11
C VAL A 327 -4.25 22.80 -0.01
N PHE A 328 -3.77 21.68 -0.52
CA PHE A 328 -2.39 21.18 -0.42
C PHE A 328 -1.66 21.23 -1.74
#